data_86a126a1c029a5d1796299521d73d825
#
_entry.id   86a126a1c029a5d1796299521d73d825
#
_cell.length_a   1.000
_cell.length_b   1.000
_cell.length_c   1.000
_cell.angle_alpha   90.00
_cell.angle_beta   90.00
_cell.angle_gamma   90.00
#
_symmetry.space_group_name_H-M   'P 1'
#
loop_
_entity.id
_entity.type
_entity.pdbx_description
1 polymer ?
#
loop_
_entity_poly.entity_id
_entity_poly.type
_entity_poly.pdbx_seq_one_letter_code
_entity_poly.pdbx_strand_id
1 'polypeptide(L)'
;TDAGLNFWPLISRLMFPGSLAILAFFLLPSLRHYENRPSAWKWVYVPGALAIAAFIAAFAGMFVPHDPVEFSGQERPLVPVAKNEMQKNWENYGNTPGGSRFVALDQINRNNISELKPAWTFHTGDTPLSPDGNGAEDQQTPLQVGDKVFLCTPHNNVIAVDADSGKPIWKAEINAKSSVWMRCRGLAYFDATQPVPQPTVPGSIPPAPVAAVDAAGCQRRILMNTIDGRLIALNADNGQFCQDFGNKGTVNLLEGMGHAPDPQYVLTSAPTLAGTTVVVGGRISDNVSTDMPGGVIRGYDVVTGQLRWAFDPGNNNPNAVLAAGEHYVRSTPNSWAPMSYDPSMN
;
A
#
# COMPACT_ATOMS: atom_id res chain seq x y z
N THR A 1 -8.52 27.71 -4.00
CA THR A 1 -8.01 26.34 -3.99
C THR A 1 -8.36 25.71 -2.65
N ASP A 2 -8.73 24.45 -2.63
CA ASP A 2 -9.11 23.72 -1.41
C ASP A 2 -7.98 23.66 -0.36
N ALA A 3 -6.75 23.96 -0.77
CA ALA A 3 -5.57 24.01 0.09
C ALA A 3 -5.22 25.42 0.60
N GLY A 4 -5.98 26.46 0.24
CA GLY A 4 -5.64 27.85 0.56
C GLY A 4 -4.28 28.28 -0.03
N LEU A 5 -3.64 29.25 0.62
CA LEU A 5 -2.28 29.72 0.29
C LEU A 5 -1.25 28.92 1.12
N ASN A 6 -1.16 27.61 0.90
CA ASN A 6 -0.24 26.76 1.63
C ASN A 6 1.05 26.55 0.82
N PHE A 7 2.21 26.60 1.49
CA PHE A 7 3.53 26.50 0.86
C PHE A 7 3.70 25.25 0.00
N TRP A 8 3.50 24.08 0.59
CA TRP A 8 3.80 22.81 -0.08
C TRP A 8 2.96 22.52 -1.33
N PRO A 9 1.63 22.73 -1.34
CA PRO A 9 0.84 22.55 -2.55
C PRO A 9 1.06 23.62 -3.62
N LEU A 10 1.52 24.83 -3.26
CA LEU A 10 1.62 25.94 -4.18
C LEU A 10 3.00 26.14 -4.78
N ILE A 11 4.08 25.77 -4.06
CA ILE A 11 5.45 26.05 -4.51
C ILE A 11 5.73 25.48 -5.91
N SER A 12 5.38 24.24 -6.17
CA SER A 12 5.59 23.59 -7.47
C SER A 12 4.76 24.21 -8.58
N ARG A 13 3.57 24.71 -8.25
CA ARG A 13 2.63 25.32 -9.21
C ARG A 13 2.97 26.75 -9.54
N LEU A 14 3.59 27.47 -8.61
CA LEU A 14 3.94 28.89 -8.76
C LEU A 14 5.35 29.12 -9.29
N MET A 15 6.28 28.21 -9.03
CA MET A 15 7.67 28.39 -9.46
C MET A 15 7.82 28.49 -10.99
N PHE A 16 7.20 27.63 -11.74
CA PHE A 16 7.33 27.62 -13.20
C PHE A 16 6.65 28.84 -13.86
N PRO A 17 5.33 29.10 -13.65
CA PRO A 17 4.69 30.26 -14.24
C PRO A 17 5.24 31.58 -13.70
N GLY A 18 5.65 31.65 -12.44
CA GLY A 18 6.28 32.82 -11.86
C GLY A 18 7.63 33.11 -12.49
N SER A 19 8.46 32.11 -12.70
CA SER A 19 9.75 32.26 -13.39
C SER A 19 9.57 32.70 -14.85
N LEU A 20 8.58 32.15 -15.57
CA LEU A 20 8.24 32.60 -16.91
C LEU A 20 7.74 34.03 -16.97
N ALA A 21 6.90 34.46 -16.02
CA ALA A 21 6.41 35.82 -15.93
C ALA A 21 7.55 36.82 -15.68
N ILE A 22 8.47 36.50 -14.78
CA ILE A 22 9.67 37.32 -14.49
C ILE A 22 10.57 37.37 -15.72
N LEU A 23 10.85 36.23 -16.35
CA LEU A 23 11.66 36.17 -17.58
C LEU A 23 11.03 36.99 -18.70
N ALA A 24 9.74 36.86 -18.94
CA ALA A 24 9.00 37.66 -19.94
C ALA A 24 9.07 39.14 -19.63
N PHE A 25 8.96 39.53 -18.36
CA PHE A 25 9.08 40.94 -17.93
C PHE A 25 10.47 41.50 -18.26
N PHE A 26 11.54 40.76 -18.06
CA PHE A 26 12.89 41.20 -18.39
C PHE A 26 13.22 41.12 -19.88
N LEU A 27 12.70 40.14 -20.62
CA LEU A 27 12.96 40.02 -22.06
C LEU A 27 12.15 40.99 -22.90
N LEU A 28 10.93 41.36 -22.50
CA LEU A 28 10.11 42.31 -23.22
C LEU A 28 10.80 43.68 -23.47
N PRO A 29 11.63 44.22 -22.56
CA PRO A 29 12.44 45.40 -22.84
C PRO A 29 13.54 45.18 -23.90
N SER A 30 14.20 44.03 -23.92
CA SER A 30 15.29 43.75 -24.86
C SER A 30 14.81 43.53 -26.30
N LEU A 31 13.56 43.14 -26.48
CA LEU A 31 12.90 43.04 -27.79
C LEU A 31 12.54 44.43 -28.39
N ARG A 32 12.94 45.54 -27.73
CA ARG A 32 12.46 46.89 -28.00
C ARG A 32 13.33 47.74 -28.91
N HIS A 33 14.34 47.26 -29.48
CA HIS A 33 15.13 48.08 -30.42
C HIS A 33 14.41 48.30 -31.79
N TYR A 34 13.12 48.69 -31.69
CA TYR A 34 12.32 49.09 -32.84
C TYR A 34 11.94 50.57 -32.71
N GLU A 35 12.44 51.41 -33.61
CA GLU A 35 12.47 52.88 -33.51
C GLU A 35 11.13 53.61 -33.66
N ASN A 36 10.01 52.95 -33.92
CA ASN A 36 8.72 53.64 -34.14
C ASN A 36 7.57 52.96 -33.39
N ARG A 37 7.40 53.25 -32.11
CA ARG A 37 6.30 52.66 -31.32
C ARG A 37 5.26 53.68 -30.86
N PRO A 38 3.94 53.36 -30.99
CA PRO A 38 2.88 54.25 -30.50
C PRO A 38 2.89 54.34 -28.97
N SER A 39 2.47 55.52 -28.46
CA SER A 39 2.42 55.83 -27.02
C SER A 39 1.67 54.81 -26.14
N ALA A 40 0.71 54.10 -26.71
CA ALA A 40 -0.06 53.03 -26.06
C ALA A 40 0.78 51.82 -25.60
N TRP A 41 2.02 51.67 -26.07
CA TRP A 41 2.91 50.55 -25.72
C TRP A 41 3.26 50.51 -24.22
N LYS A 42 3.20 51.63 -23.52
CA LYS A 42 3.45 51.68 -22.07
C LYS A 42 2.49 50.83 -21.26
N TRP A 43 1.29 50.59 -21.77
CA TRP A 43 0.26 49.75 -21.11
C TRP A 43 0.53 48.27 -21.16
N VAL A 44 1.43 47.78 -22.02
CA VAL A 44 1.82 46.36 -22.10
C VAL A 44 2.53 45.90 -20.82
N TYR A 45 3.13 46.81 -20.05
CA TYR A 45 3.79 46.44 -18.80
C TYR A 45 2.83 46.24 -17.64
N VAL A 46 1.66 46.85 -17.71
CA VAL A 46 0.69 46.77 -16.62
C VAL A 46 0.30 45.33 -16.30
N PRO A 47 -0.06 44.48 -17.28
CA PRO A 47 -0.34 43.07 -17.00
C PRO A 47 0.86 42.31 -16.39
N GLY A 48 2.06 42.57 -16.90
CA GLY A 48 3.29 41.97 -16.36
C GLY A 48 3.58 42.36 -14.92
N ALA A 49 3.46 43.66 -14.63
CA ALA A 49 3.64 44.15 -13.27
C ALA A 49 2.58 43.62 -12.31
N LEU A 50 1.32 43.53 -12.75
CA LEU A 50 0.24 42.91 -11.96
C LEU A 50 0.49 41.41 -11.72
N ALA A 51 0.96 40.69 -12.72
CA ALA A 51 1.29 39.26 -12.54
C ALA A 51 2.43 39.05 -11.54
N ILE A 52 3.46 39.89 -11.58
CA ILE A 52 4.57 39.90 -10.62
C ILE A 52 4.08 40.26 -9.21
N ALA A 53 3.27 41.29 -9.08
CA ALA A 53 2.70 41.68 -7.80
C ALA A 53 1.82 40.59 -7.20
N ALA A 54 0.97 39.94 -8.02
CA ALA A 54 0.15 38.79 -7.60
C ALA A 54 1.01 37.59 -7.18
N PHE A 55 2.10 37.33 -7.93
CA PHE A 55 3.04 36.28 -7.57
C PHE A 55 3.72 36.53 -6.22
N ILE A 56 4.21 37.78 -6.00
CA ILE A 56 4.85 38.17 -4.73
C ILE A 56 3.84 38.06 -3.58
N ALA A 57 2.61 38.52 -3.78
CA ALA A 57 1.56 38.42 -2.77
C ALA A 57 1.21 36.98 -2.43
N ALA A 58 1.07 36.13 -3.44
CA ALA A 58 0.81 34.69 -3.24
C ALA A 58 1.99 33.98 -2.55
N PHE A 59 3.22 34.30 -2.95
CA PHE A 59 4.43 33.79 -2.34
C PHE A 59 4.56 34.24 -0.88
N ALA A 60 4.38 35.52 -0.59
CA ALA A 60 4.38 35.99 0.79
C ALA A 60 3.27 35.40 1.64
N GLY A 61 2.07 35.22 1.05
CA GLY A 61 0.93 34.60 1.72
C GLY A 61 1.16 33.14 2.10
N MET A 62 2.06 32.42 1.41
CA MET A 62 2.40 31.03 1.75
C MET A 62 3.13 30.91 3.10
N PHE A 63 3.74 31.97 3.60
CA PHE A 63 4.46 32.01 4.87
C PHE A 63 3.63 32.61 6.02
N VAL A 64 2.42 33.04 5.73
CA VAL A 64 1.50 33.50 6.79
C VAL A 64 1.00 32.26 7.53
N PRO A 65 1.15 32.17 8.86
CA PRO A 65 0.57 31.09 9.64
C PRO A 65 -0.94 31.02 9.38
N HIS A 66 -1.41 29.86 9.01
CA HIS A 66 -2.83 29.59 8.92
C HIS A 66 -3.31 29.07 10.27
N ASP A 67 -4.43 29.58 10.74
CA ASP A 67 -5.07 28.99 11.91
C ASP A 67 -5.35 27.51 11.62
N PRO A 68 -5.10 26.61 12.60
CA PRO A 68 -5.48 25.23 12.44
C PRO A 68 -6.95 25.19 12.08
N VAL A 69 -7.29 24.39 11.07
CA VAL A 69 -8.69 24.16 10.69
C VAL A 69 -9.37 23.56 11.92
N GLU A 70 -10.09 24.40 12.67
CA GLU A 70 -10.96 23.91 13.71
C GLU A 70 -12.07 23.13 13.01
N PHE A 71 -12.06 21.82 13.21
CA PHE A 71 -13.18 20.99 12.85
C PHE A 71 -14.36 21.44 13.74
N SER A 72 -15.22 22.30 13.21
CA SER A 72 -16.52 22.62 13.81
C SER A 72 -17.53 21.48 13.61
N GLY A 73 -17.06 20.29 13.27
CA GLY A 73 -17.87 19.08 13.27
C GLY A 73 -18.23 18.76 14.72
N GLN A 74 -19.53 18.55 14.99
CA GLN A 74 -19.94 17.90 16.23
C GLN A 74 -19.04 16.69 16.42
N GLU A 75 -18.30 16.66 17.51
CA GLU A 75 -17.63 15.43 17.94
C GLU A 75 -18.70 14.34 17.92
N ARG A 76 -18.64 13.45 16.94
CA ARG A 76 -19.47 12.26 17.02
C ARG A 76 -19.09 11.59 18.34
N PRO A 77 -20.04 11.37 19.22
CA PRO A 77 -19.73 10.64 20.45
C PRO A 77 -19.01 9.37 20.01
N LEU A 78 -17.80 9.17 20.48
CA LEU A 78 -17.10 7.91 20.30
C LEU A 78 -18.08 6.85 20.81
N VAL A 79 -18.61 6.03 19.91
CA VAL A 79 -19.42 4.88 20.32
C VAL A 79 -18.51 4.09 21.25
N PRO A 80 -18.86 3.93 22.54
CA PRO A 80 -18.02 3.19 23.46
C PRO A 80 -17.88 1.78 22.89
N VAL A 81 -16.70 1.44 22.40
CA VAL A 81 -16.38 0.05 22.07
C VAL A 81 -16.49 -0.70 23.39
N ALA A 82 -17.36 -1.71 23.43
CA ALA A 82 -17.57 -2.47 24.65
C ALA A 82 -16.21 -3.01 25.12
N LYS A 83 -15.83 -2.70 26.37
CA LYS A 83 -14.54 -3.12 26.97
C LYS A 83 -14.31 -4.63 26.94
N ASN A 84 -15.35 -5.41 26.66
CA ASN A 84 -15.32 -6.87 26.61
C ASN A 84 -14.78 -7.44 25.27
N GLU A 85 -14.59 -6.61 24.26
CA GLU A 85 -14.02 -6.98 22.96
C GLU A 85 -12.64 -6.33 22.75
N MET A 86 -11.78 -6.38 23.78
CA MET A 86 -10.39 -5.97 23.56
C MET A 86 -9.77 -6.93 22.56
N GLN A 87 -9.61 -6.46 21.34
CA GLN A 87 -8.86 -7.15 20.32
C GLN A 87 -7.43 -7.36 20.84
N LYS A 88 -7.07 -8.61 21.07
CA LYS A 88 -5.77 -8.96 21.66
C LYS A 88 -4.64 -8.94 20.65
N ASN A 89 -4.96 -9.03 19.36
CA ASN A 89 -4.03 -9.20 18.29
C ASN A 89 -4.20 -8.10 17.23
N TRP A 90 -3.15 -7.86 16.46
CA TRP A 90 -3.13 -7.05 15.23
C TRP A 90 -2.89 -7.99 14.04
N GLU A 91 -3.92 -8.74 13.62
CA GLU A 91 -3.81 -9.84 12.66
C GLU A 91 -3.90 -9.41 11.19
N ASN A 92 -4.33 -8.19 10.93
CA ASN A 92 -4.47 -7.66 9.57
C ASN A 92 -3.62 -6.41 9.39
N TYR A 93 -3.23 -6.11 8.15
CA TYR A 93 -2.47 -4.91 7.80
C TYR A 93 -3.06 -3.62 8.41
N GLY A 94 -4.37 -3.48 8.40
CA GLY A 94 -5.10 -2.36 8.98
C GLY A 94 -5.77 -2.67 10.33
N ASN A 95 -5.26 -3.59 11.10
CA ASN A 95 -5.80 -4.15 12.35
C ASN A 95 -7.04 -5.02 12.11
N THR A 96 -8.15 -4.46 11.67
CA THR A 96 -9.36 -5.20 11.30
C THR A 96 -9.33 -5.55 9.81
N PRO A 97 -10.12 -6.54 9.34
CA PRO A 97 -10.26 -6.82 7.91
C PRO A 97 -10.70 -5.59 7.10
N GLY A 98 -11.53 -4.72 7.69
CA GLY A 98 -11.97 -3.45 7.09
C GLY A 98 -10.91 -2.34 7.12
N GLY A 99 -9.77 -2.54 7.77
CA GLY A 99 -8.66 -1.58 7.79
C GLY A 99 -8.87 -0.39 8.70
N SER A 100 -9.54 -0.55 9.85
CA SER A 100 -9.87 0.55 10.77
C SER A 100 -8.64 1.26 11.36
N ARG A 101 -7.48 0.58 11.46
CA ARG A 101 -6.23 1.07 12.08
C ARG A 101 -6.43 1.61 13.50
N PHE A 102 -7.43 1.12 14.16
CA PHE A 102 -7.83 1.55 15.50
C PHE A 102 -8.04 0.33 16.42
N VAL A 103 -7.61 0.48 17.65
CA VAL A 103 -7.90 -0.45 18.75
C VAL A 103 -8.26 0.36 19.99
N ALA A 104 -9.30 -0.09 20.71
CA ALA A 104 -9.78 0.59 21.92
C ALA A 104 -8.91 0.27 23.15
N LEU A 105 -7.62 0.57 23.09
CA LEU A 105 -6.68 0.46 24.21
C LEU A 105 -6.55 1.84 24.88
N ASP A 106 -6.58 1.89 26.20
CA ASP A 106 -6.47 3.10 27.01
C ASP A 106 -5.30 3.10 28.01
N GLN A 107 -4.46 2.05 27.93
CA GLN A 107 -3.27 1.93 28.79
C GLN A 107 -2.29 3.08 28.55
N ILE A 108 -2.15 3.52 27.31
CA ILE A 108 -1.36 4.68 26.92
C ILE A 108 -2.33 5.82 26.65
N ASN A 109 -2.21 6.91 27.37
CA ASN A 109 -3.10 8.04 27.30
C ASN A 109 -2.35 9.37 27.56
N ARG A 110 -3.03 10.50 27.55
CA ARG A 110 -2.43 11.83 27.70
C ARG A 110 -1.67 12.02 29.03
N ASN A 111 -1.99 11.24 30.05
CA ASN A 111 -1.38 11.40 31.36
C ASN A 111 -0.05 10.65 31.50
N ASN A 112 0.18 9.63 30.69
CA ASN A 112 1.36 8.77 30.79
C ASN A 112 2.19 8.64 29.50
N ILE A 113 1.77 9.28 28.41
CA ILE A 113 2.50 9.24 27.12
C ILE A 113 3.96 9.72 27.28
N SER A 114 4.24 10.65 28.18
CA SER A 114 5.60 11.16 28.44
C SER A 114 6.50 10.15 29.15
N GLU A 115 5.93 9.07 29.70
CA GLU A 115 6.66 8.02 30.41
C GLU A 115 7.05 6.86 29.49
N LEU A 116 6.58 6.86 28.25
CA LEU A 116 6.90 5.80 27.29
C LEU A 116 8.40 5.72 27.02
N LYS A 117 8.88 4.49 27.07
CA LYS A 117 10.27 4.14 26.75
C LYS A 117 10.28 2.95 25.80
N PRO A 118 11.27 2.84 24.89
CA PRO A 118 11.47 1.63 24.13
C PRO A 118 11.69 0.44 25.07
N ALA A 119 10.89 -0.62 24.92
CA ALA A 119 11.07 -1.86 25.66
C ALA A 119 12.23 -2.66 25.10
N TRP A 120 12.35 -2.69 23.78
CA TRP A 120 13.40 -3.34 23.04
C TRP A 120 13.56 -2.72 21.63
N THR A 121 14.66 -3.03 20.98
CA THR A 121 14.91 -2.71 19.58
C THR A 121 15.43 -3.96 18.88
N PHE A 122 14.85 -4.27 17.72
CA PHE A 122 15.29 -5.38 16.89
C PHE A 122 15.80 -4.85 15.54
N HIS A 123 17.02 -5.26 15.17
CA HIS A 123 17.61 -4.94 13.87
C HIS A 123 17.46 -6.13 12.94
N THR A 124 16.74 -5.96 11.83
CA THR A 124 16.49 -7.03 10.84
C THR A 124 17.74 -7.49 10.11
N GLY A 125 18.78 -6.65 10.10
CA GLY A 125 19.98 -6.86 9.30
C GLY A 125 19.78 -6.62 7.80
N ASP A 126 18.54 -6.24 7.39
CA ASP A 126 18.26 -5.90 6.00
C ASP A 126 18.50 -4.39 5.80
N THR A 127 19.41 -4.06 4.89
CA THR A 127 19.80 -2.69 4.64
C THR A 127 19.08 -2.12 3.43
N PRO A 128 18.81 -0.80 3.40
CA PRO A 128 18.08 -0.17 2.29
C PRO A 128 18.92 -0.08 1.00
N LEU A 129 20.17 -0.53 1.01
CA LEU A 129 21.03 -0.57 -0.17
C LEU A 129 21.23 -2.02 -0.59
N SER A 130 20.81 -2.35 -1.78
CA SER A 130 21.15 -3.62 -2.42
C SER A 130 22.60 -3.60 -2.89
N PRO A 131 23.30 -4.76 -2.92
CA PRO A 131 24.64 -4.86 -3.47
C PRO A 131 24.77 -4.44 -4.95
N ASP A 132 23.67 -4.48 -5.70
CA ASP A 132 23.57 -4.03 -7.09
C ASP A 132 23.26 -2.54 -7.25
N GLY A 133 23.16 -1.80 -6.14
CA GLY A 133 22.90 -0.36 -6.12
C GLY A 133 21.43 0.02 -6.24
N ASN A 134 20.52 -0.95 -6.35
CA ASN A 134 19.08 -0.67 -6.28
C ASN A 134 18.68 -0.34 -4.83
N GLY A 135 17.86 0.70 -4.66
CA GLY A 135 17.36 1.07 -3.33
C GLY A 135 16.34 0.07 -2.79
N ALA A 136 16.14 0.11 -1.49
CA ALA A 136 15.07 -0.60 -0.82
C ALA A 136 14.37 0.32 0.19
N GLU A 137 13.08 0.10 0.43
CA GLU A 137 12.27 0.92 1.32
C GLU A 137 11.58 0.06 2.37
N ASP A 138 11.73 0.42 3.63
CA ASP A 138 10.94 -0.18 4.72
C ASP A 138 9.60 0.54 4.82
N GLN A 139 8.54 -0.13 4.36
CA GLN A 139 7.17 0.39 4.34
C GLN A 139 6.19 -0.51 5.10
N GLN A 140 6.69 -1.46 5.83
CA GLN A 140 5.90 -2.50 6.44
C GLN A 140 5.01 -2.01 7.60
N THR A 141 3.88 -2.69 7.78
CA THR A 141 3.11 -2.71 9.02
C THR A 141 3.24 -4.11 9.62
N PRO A 142 3.87 -4.29 10.77
CA PRO A 142 3.99 -5.59 11.41
C PRO A 142 2.62 -6.15 11.83
N LEU A 143 2.50 -7.48 11.90
CA LEU A 143 1.39 -8.16 12.55
C LEU A 143 1.80 -8.58 13.95
N GLN A 144 0.88 -8.51 14.89
CA GLN A 144 1.07 -9.06 16.25
C GLN A 144 -0.01 -10.11 16.49
N VAL A 145 0.40 -11.34 16.78
CA VAL A 145 -0.49 -12.46 17.05
C VAL A 145 0.04 -13.25 18.26
N GLY A 146 -0.72 -13.22 19.34
CA GLY A 146 -0.29 -13.81 20.60
C GLY A 146 1.00 -13.16 21.12
N ASP A 147 2.01 -13.97 21.34
CA ASP A 147 3.35 -13.60 21.82
C ASP A 147 4.33 -13.27 20.69
N LYS A 148 3.88 -13.19 19.43
CA LYS A 148 4.76 -13.00 18.26
C LYS A 148 4.45 -11.70 17.51
N VAL A 149 5.50 -11.05 17.05
CA VAL A 149 5.42 -9.99 16.04
C VAL A 149 6.03 -10.52 14.74
N PHE A 150 5.23 -10.49 13.68
CA PHE A 150 5.67 -10.88 12.33
C PHE A 150 5.93 -9.64 11.50
N LEU A 151 7.06 -9.63 10.83
CA LEU A 151 7.47 -8.53 9.98
C LEU A 151 8.08 -9.03 8.68
N CYS A 152 7.95 -8.27 7.61
CA CYS A 152 8.68 -8.49 6.38
C CYS A 152 9.73 -7.39 6.20
N THR A 153 10.85 -7.75 5.59
CA THR A 153 11.91 -6.80 5.30
C THR A 153 11.76 -6.21 3.89
N PRO A 154 12.45 -5.11 3.56
CA PRO A 154 12.46 -4.55 2.22
C PRO A 154 12.76 -5.58 1.12
N HIS A 155 13.72 -6.50 1.36
CA HIS A 155 14.09 -7.57 0.43
C HIS A 155 13.19 -8.83 0.53
N ASN A 156 11.98 -8.68 1.08
CA ASN A 156 10.95 -9.70 1.18
C ASN A 156 11.33 -10.92 2.06
N ASN A 157 12.24 -10.77 3.02
CA ASN A 157 12.42 -11.78 4.05
C ASN A 157 11.33 -11.63 5.11
N VAL A 158 10.97 -12.73 5.76
CA VAL A 158 9.96 -12.73 6.83
C VAL A 158 10.62 -13.13 8.14
N ILE A 159 10.32 -12.40 9.22
CA ILE A 159 10.91 -12.62 10.53
C ILE A 159 9.80 -12.66 11.56
N ALA A 160 9.86 -13.60 12.50
CA ALA A 160 9.08 -13.57 13.71
C ALA A 160 9.98 -13.25 14.90
N VAL A 161 9.54 -12.31 15.72
CA VAL A 161 10.19 -11.96 16.98
C VAL A 161 9.21 -12.13 18.15
N ASP A 162 9.74 -12.43 19.29
CA ASP A 162 9.00 -12.48 20.55
C ASP A 162 8.54 -11.05 20.92
N ALA A 163 7.25 -10.89 21.19
CA ALA A 163 6.64 -9.57 21.40
C ALA A 163 7.11 -8.89 22.68
N ASP A 164 7.48 -9.64 23.71
CA ASP A 164 7.89 -9.09 25.00
C ASP A 164 9.38 -8.72 25.01
N SER A 165 10.23 -9.55 24.40
CA SER A 165 11.69 -9.39 24.46
C SER A 165 12.34 -8.89 23.18
N GLY A 166 11.64 -8.87 22.05
CA GLY A 166 12.22 -8.55 20.74
C GLY A 166 13.21 -9.56 20.20
N LYS A 167 13.35 -10.74 20.82
CA LYS A 167 14.27 -11.77 20.38
C LYS A 167 13.76 -12.47 19.13
N PRO A 168 14.60 -12.73 18.11
CA PRO A 168 14.18 -13.47 16.93
C PRO A 168 13.77 -14.91 17.29
N ILE A 169 12.61 -15.34 16.79
CA ILE A 169 12.12 -16.72 16.92
C ILE A 169 12.54 -17.51 15.68
N TRP A 170 12.26 -16.97 14.50
CA TRP A 170 12.68 -17.53 13.22
C TRP A 170 12.83 -16.45 12.14
N LYS A 171 13.58 -16.76 11.10
CA LYS A 171 13.72 -15.95 9.88
C LYS A 171 13.59 -16.86 8.66
N ALA A 172 12.75 -16.47 7.72
CA ALA A 172 12.63 -17.10 6.40
C ALA A 172 13.26 -16.18 5.35
N GLU A 173 14.29 -16.66 4.67
CA GLU A 173 14.95 -15.96 3.57
C GLU A 173 14.27 -16.34 2.26
N ILE A 174 13.63 -15.35 1.61
CA ILE A 174 12.78 -15.59 0.42
C ILE A 174 13.57 -15.38 -0.86
N ASN A 175 14.64 -14.60 -0.82
CA ASN A 175 15.51 -14.31 -1.96
C ASN A 175 14.76 -13.72 -3.16
N ALA A 176 13.76 -12.88 -2.93
CA ALA A 176 13.06 -12.17 -3.97
C ALA A 176 13.99 -11.17 -4.67
N LYS A 177 13.79 -10.96 -5.98
CA LYS A 177 14.63 -10.07 -6.79
C LYS A 177 13.76 -9.26 -7.74
N SER A 178 14.09 -7.99 -7.91
CA SER A 178 13.51 -7.11 -8.92
C SER A 178 14.49 -6.00 -9.28
N SER A 179 14.36 -5.44 -10.46
CA SER A 179 15.12 -4.28 -10.93
C SER A 179 14.58 -2.95 -10.39
N VAL A 180 13.42 -2.95 -9.73
CA VAL A 180 12.90 -1.77 -9.01
C VAL A 180 13.29 -1.81 -7.55
N TRP A 181 13.13 -0.67 -6.88
CA TRP A 181 13.31 -0.57 -5.44
C TRP A 181 12.47 -1.61 -4.71
N MET A 182 13.18 -2.44 -3.96
CA MET A 182 12.60 -3.52 -3.19
C MET A 182 11.77 -2.96 -2.04
N ARG A 183 10.62 -3.56 -1.76
CA ARG A 183 9.76 -3.19 -0.64
C ARG A 183 8.81 -4.30 -0.26
N CYS A 184 8.43 -4.32 1.01
CA CYS A 184 7.31 -5.08 1.52
C CYS A 184 6.45 -4.16 2.39
N ARG A 185 5.12 -4.13 2.18
CA ARG A 185 4.23 -3.32 3.02
C ARG A 185 3.60 -4.08 4.16
N GLY A 186 3.61 -5.41 4.12
CA GLY A 186 3.08 -6.22 5.20
C GLY A 186 2.73 -7.64 4.77
N LEU A 187 2.17 -8.33 5.73
CA LEU A 187 1.84 -9.74 5.69
C LEU A 187 0.33 -9.93 5.92
N ALA A 188 -0.17 -11.14 5.67
CA ALA A 188 -1.47 -11.59 6.15
C ALA A 188 -1.28 -12.82 7.04
N TYR A 189 -2.14 -12.97 8.04
CA TYR A 189 -2.15 -14.11 8.96
C TYR A 189 -3.46 -14.87 8.83
N PHE A 190 -3.38 -16.20 8.76
CA PHE A 190 -4.53 -17.09 8.75
C PHE A 190 -4.34 -18.24 9.73
N ASP A 191 -5.40 -18.56 10.48
CA ASP A 191 -5.46 -19.69 11.41
C ASP A 191 -6.61 -20.63 11.03
N ALA A 192 -6.29 -21.79 10.48
CA ALA A 192 -7.26 -22.79 10.08
C ALA A 192 -8.02 -23.43 11.25
N THR A 193 -7.55 -23.22 12.49
CA THR A 193 -8.22 -23.75 13.70
C THR A 193 -9.33 -22.82 14.21
N GLN A 194 -9.38 -21.59 13.71
CA GLN A 194 -10.38 -20.60 14.10
C GLN A 194 -11.60 -20.65 13.18
N PRO A 195 -12.80 -20.39 13.69
CA PRO A 195 -13.98 -20.27 12.88
C PRO A 195 -13.88 -19.09 11.91
N VAL A 196 -14.25 -19.30 10.66
CA VAL A 196 -14.33 -18.21 9.67
C VAL A 196 -15.61 -17.42 9.94
N PRO A 197 -15.51 -16.08 10.09
CA PRO A 197 -16.68 -15.23 10.26
C PRO A 197 -17.70 -15.45 9.13
N GLN A 198 -18.97 -15.55 9.49
CA GLN A 198 -20.07 -15.69 8.54
C GLN A 198 -20.70 -14.33 8.27
N PRO A 199 -21.14 -14.04 7.04
CA PRO A 199 -21.79 -12.78 6.72
C PRO A 199 -23.11 -12.63 7.49
N THR A 200 -23.40 -11.40 7.89
CA THR A 200 -24.62 -11.05 8.63
C THR A 200 -25.62 -10.28 7.78
N VAL A 201 -25.20 -9.75 6.63
CA VAL A 201 -26.09 -9.06 5.69
C VAL A 201 -26.91 -10.11 4.91
N PRO A 202 -28.26 -10.01 4.91
CA PRO A 202 -29.11 -10.94 4.18
C PRO A 202 -28.77 -10.99 2.69
N GLY A 203 -28.66 -12.20 2.15
CA GLY A 203 -28.34 -12.42 0.73
C GLY A 203 -26.85 -12.48 0.40
N SER A 204 -25.98 -12.24 1.37
CA SER A 204 -24.53 -12.45 1.19
C SER A 204 -24.20 -13.93 1.02
N ILE A 205 -23.21 -14.21 0.19
CA ILE A 205 -22.71 -15.57 -0.05
C ILE A 205 -21.72 -15.92 1.05
N PRO A 206 -21.88 -17.05 1.78
CA PRO A 206 -20.90 -17.48 2.76
C PRO A 206 -19.52 -17.72 2.15
N PRO A 207 -18.43 -17.49 2.90
CA PRO A 207 -17.10 -17.88 2.45
C PRO A 207 -17.03 -19.38 2.22
N ALA A 208 -16.19 -19.79 1.29
CA ALA A 208 -15.96 -21.22 1.05
C ALA A 208 -15.43 -21.89 2.34
N PRO A 209 -15.73 -23.17 2.58
CA PRO A 209 -15.17 -23.91 3.71
C PRO A 209 -13.62 -23.87 3.71
N VAL A 210 -13.02 -23.92 4.89
CA VAL A 210 -11.57 -24.11 5.02
C VAL A 210 -11.23 -25.49 4.45
N ALA A 211 -10.28 -25.56 3.52
CA ALA A 211 -9.77 -26.82 3.04
C ALA A 211 -9.09 -27.60 4.19
N ALA A 212 -9.14 -28.93 4.14
CA ALA A 212 -8.55 -29.75 5.18
C ALA A 212 -7.03 -29.50 5.28
N VAL A 213 -6.56 -29.30 6.51
CA VAL A 213 -5.14 -29.20 6.83
C VAL A 213 -4.80 -30.36 7.77
N ASP A 214 -3.76 -31.12 7.45
CA ASP A 214 -3.28 -32.18 8.33
C ASP A 214 -2.83 -31.60 9.68
N ALA A 215 -3.03 -32.33 10.77
CA ALA A 215 -2.67 -31.90 12.12
C ALA A 215 -1.18 -31.53 12.27
N ALA A 216 -0.32 -32.17 11.49
CA ALA A 216 1.12 -31.85 11.40
C ALA A 216 1.43 -30.78 10.35
N GLY A 217 0.42 -30.28 9.60
CA GLY A 217 0.57 -29.28 8.55
C GLY A 217 0.59 -27.85 9.07
N CYS A 218 0.57 -26.91 8.12
CA CYS A 218 0.53 -25.48 8.41
C CYS A 218 -0.87 -25.03 8.87
N GLN A 219 -1.24 -25.28 10.11
CA GLN A 219 -2.52 -24.80 10.66
C GLN A 219 -2.57 -23.25 10.71
N ARG A 220 -1.47 -22.64 11.10
CA ARG A 220 -1.29 -21.18 11.17
C ARG A 220 -0.32 -20.73 10.11
N ARG A 221 -0.70 -19.74 9.32
CA ARG A 221 0.02 -19.32 8.12
C ARG A 221 0.31 -17.84 8.11
N ILE A 222 1.51 -17.47 7.71
CA ILE A 222 1.87 -16.15 7.24
C ILE A 222 1.89 -16.19 5.71
N LEU A 223 1.12 -15.29 5.09
CA LEU A 223 1.05 -15.15 3.65
C LEU A 223 1.71 -13.85 3.23
N MET A 224 2.48 -13.90 2.17
CA MET A 224 3.15 -12.73 1.58
C MET A 224 3.20 -12.87 0.07
N ASN A 225 2.87 -11.82 -0.65
CA ASN A 225 3.24 -11.71 -2.05
C ASN A 225 4.61 -11.01 -2.16
N THR A 226 5.46 -11.56 -3.00
CA THR A 226 6.81 -11.05 -3.24
C THR A 226 6.85 -10.13 -4.43
N ILE A 227 7.84 -9.23 -4.45
CA ILE A 227 7.99 -8.27 -5.53
C ILE A 227 8.20 -8.93 -6.90
N ASP A 228 8.77 -10.13 -6.94
CA ASP A 228 9.03 -10.92 -8.14
C ASP A 228 7.86 -11.81 -8.61
N GLY A 229 6.65 -11.55 -8.10
CA GLY A 229 5.43 -12.19 -8.59
C GLY A 229 5.15 -13.58 -8.04
N ARG A 230 5.48 -13.83 -6.78
CA ARG A 230 5.08 -15.06 -6.06
C ARG A 230 4.12 -14.72 -4.92
N LEU A 231 3.18 -15.62 -4.63
CA LEU A 231 2.45 -15.66 -3.36
C LEU A 231 2.97 -16.85 -2.57
N ILE A 232 3.46 -16.59 -1.37
CA ILE A 232 4.05 -17.61 -0.50
C ILE A 232 3.23 -17.80 0.76
N ALA A 233 3.26 -19.01 1.30
CA ALA A 233 2.70 -19.34 2.60
C ALA A 233 3.77 -20.00 3.48
N LEU A 234 3.98 -19.42 4.67
CA LEU A 234 4.92 -19.89 5.68
C LEU A 234 4.16 -20.32 6.92
N ASN A 235 4.63 -21.37 7.57
CA ASN A 235 4.16 -21.78 8.88
C ASN A 235 4.50 -20.70 9.92
N ALA A 236 3.48 -20.15 10.57
CA ALA A 236 3.64 -19.05 11.52
C ALA A 236 4.47 -19.43 12.77
N ASP A 237 4.63 -20.74 13.05
CA ASP A 237 5.35 -21.20 14.23
C ASP A 237 6.86 -21.36 13.99
N ASN A 238 7.27 -21.70 12.77
CA ASN A 238 8.66 -22.03 12.47
C ASN A 238 9.24 -21.43 11.20
N GLY A 239 8.45 -20.67 10.43
CA GLY A 239 8.89 -20.00 9.21
C GLY A 239 9.13 -20.91 8.00
N GLN A 240 8.82 -22.20 8.07
CA GLN A 240 8.96 -23.11 6.94
C GLN A 240 7.83 -22.94 5.93
N PHE A 241 8.11 -23.19 4.65
CA PHE A 241 7.09 -23.16 3.61
C PHE A 241 6.01 -24.22 3.84
N CYS A 242 4.74 -23.80 3.73
CA CYS A 242 3.58 -24.68 3.84
C CYS A 242 3.48 -25.58 2.60
N GLN A 243 3.83 -26.85 2.72
CA GLN A 243 3.98 -27.77 1.59
C GLN A 243 2.67 -28.07 0.84
N ASP A 244 1.53 -27.81 1.48
CA ASP A 244 0.16 -27.96 0.96
C ASP A 244 -0.33 -26.74 0.17
N PHE A 245 0.45 -25.65 0.12
CA PHE A 245 0.10 -24.41 -0.57
C PHE A 245 0.81 -24.33 -1.93
N GLY A 246 0.03 -24.29 -3.03
CA GLY A 246 0.56 -24.19 -4.39
C GLY A 246 1.62 -25.27 -4.69
N ASN A 247 2.74 -24.82 -5.24
CA ASN A 247 3.90 -25.69 -5.43
C ASN A 247 4.86 -25.52 -4.24
N LYS A 248 4.75 -26.40 -3.24
CA LYS A 248 5.62 -26.44 -2.04
C LYS A 248 5.72 -25.09 -1.32
N GLY A 249 4.58 -24.46 -1.07
CA GLY A 249 4.48 -23.19 -0.36
C GLY A 249 4.44 -21.96 -1.24
N THR A 250 4.36 -22.11 -2.55
CA THR A 250 4.46 -21.01 -3.49
C THR A 250 3.46 -21.11 -4.63
N VAL A 251 2.79 -20.02 -4.94
CA VAL A 251 1.98 -19.81 -6.15
C VAL A 251 2.70 -18.82 -7.06
N ASN A 252 2.78 -19.13 -8.36
CA ASN A 252 3.33 -18.24 -9.37
C ASN A 252 2.27 -17.24 -9.82
N LEU A 253 2.44 -15.96 -9.45
CA LEU A 253 1.53 -14.88 -9.82
C LEU A 253 1.80 -14.31 -11.22
N LEU A 254 2.83 -14.77 -11.91
CA LEU A 254 3.07 -14.41 -13.31
C LEU A 254 2.30 -15.32 -14.28
N GLU A 255 1.69 -16.39 -13.78
CA GLU A 255 0.84 -17.26 -14.59
C GLU A 255 -0.35 -16.48 -15.16
N GLY A 256 -0.62 -16.65 -16.46
CA GLY A 256 -1.66 -15.91 -17.17
C GLY A 256 -1.34 -14.45 -17.49
N MET A 257 -0.20 -13.91 -17.05
CA MET A 257 0.16 -12.51 -17.31
C MET A 257 0.72 -12.27 -18.72
N GLY A 258 1.04 -13.32 -19.47
CA GLY A 258 1.69 -13.19 -20.77
C GLY A 258 3.09 -12.58 -20.66
N HIS A 259 3.44 -11.68 -21.59
CA HIS A 259 4.72 -10.98 -21.53
C HIS A 259 4.70 -9.91 -20.42
N ALA A 260 5.28 -10.24 -19.29
CA ALA A 260 5.34 -9.37 -18.10
C ALA A 260 6.78 -9.33 -17.53
N PRO A 261 7.74 -8.74 -18.27
CA PRO A 261 9.12 -8.66 -17.80
C PRO A 261 9.23 -7.76 -16.56
N ASP A 262 10.17 -8.06 -15.69
CA ASP A 262 10.51 -7.18 -14.57
C ASP A 262 11.00 -5.81 -15.11
N PRO A 263 10.49 -4.69 -14.62
CA PRO A 263 9.59 -4.49 -13.50
C PRO A 263 8.14 -4.13 -13.91
N GLN A 264 7.66 -4.62 -15.04
CA GLN A 264 6.35 -4.19 -15.55
C GLN A 264 5.19 -4.61 -14.66
N TYR A 265 5.30 -5.76 -13.97
CA TYR A 265 4.34 -6.24 -12.99
C TYR A 265 5.06 -6.62 -11.70
N VAL A 266 4.74 -5.94 -10.59
CA VAL A 266 5.33 -6.19 -9.29
C VAL A 266 4.27 -6.12 -8.18
N LEU A 267 4.50 -6.85 -7.08
CA LEU A 267 3.60 -6.84 -5.94
C LEU A 267 4.33 -6.22 -4.72
N THR A 268 3.68 -5.25 -4.10
CA THR A 268 4.30 -4.50 -3.00
C THR A 268 3.41 -4.38 -1.75
N SER A 269 2.10 -4.57 -1.89
CA SER A 269 1.16 -4.45 -0.78
C SER A 269 0.92 -5.81 -0.10
N ALA A 270 0.55 -5.78 1.18
CA ALA A 270 0.14 -6.98 1.89
C ALA A 270 -1.03 -7.66 1.15
N PRO A 271 -1.05 -8.99 1.03
CA PRO A 271 -2.24 -9.70 0.58
C PRO A 271 -3.37 -9.50 1.58
N THR A 272 -4.61 -9.51 1.11
CA THR A 272 -5.78 -9.31 1.95
C THR A 272 -6.53 -10.62 2.15
N LEU A 273 -6.90 -10.94 3.39
CA LEU A 273 -7.74 -12.10 3.65
C LEU A 273 -9.22 -11.72 3.56
N ALA A 274 -9.96 -12.43 2.73
CA ALA A 274 -11.41 -12.38 2.61
C ALA A 274 -11.96 -13.77 2.97
N GLY A 275 -12.31 -13.97 4.23
CA GLY A 275 -12.69 -15.29 4.75
C GLY A 275 -11.58 -16.32 4.53
N THR A 276 -11.82 -17.30 3.66
CA THR A 276 -10.87 -18.36 3.30
C THR A 276 -10.14 -18.10 1.97
N THR A 277 -10.23 -16.87 1.46
CA THR A 277 -9.61 -16.45 0.22
C THR A 277 -8.52 -15.43 0.50
N VAL A 278 -7.31 -15.64 -0.02
CA VAL A 278 -6.26 -14.64 -0.03
C VAL A 278 -6.32 -13.87 -1.35
N VAL A 279 -6.54 -12.56 -1.26
CA VAL A 279 -6.71 -11.67 -2.41
C VAL A 279 -5.41 -10.92 -2.65
N VAL A 280 -4.96 -10.91 -3.91
CA VAL A 280 -3.78 -10.19 -4.35
C VAL A 280 -4.10 -9.31 -5.55
N GLY A 281 -3.54 -8.12 -5.57
CA GLY A 281 -3.47 -7.24 -6.72
C GLY A 281 -2.02 -6.83 -6.94
N GLY A 282 -1.70 -6.39 -8.14
CA GLY A 282 -0.34 -6.00 -8.51
C GLY A 282 -0.25 -4.55 -8.97
N ARG A 283 0.94 -3.99 -8.92
CA ARG A 283 1.28 -2.74 -9.55
C ARG A 283 1.71 -3.02 -10.99
N ILE A 284 1.12 -2.30 -11.92
CA ILE A 284 1.61 -2.18 -13.30
C ILE A 284 2.47 -0.92 -13.39
N SER A 285 3.60 -0.97 -14.08
CA SER A 285 4.43 0.22 -14.30
C SER A 285 3.64 1.27 -15.09
N ASP A 286 3.51 2.45 -14.51
CA ASP A 286 2.83 3.60 -15.09
C ASP A 286 3.81 4.51 -15.85
N ASN A 287 3.27 5.42 -16.67
CA ASN A 287 4.04 6.40 -17.46
C ASN A 287 5.06 5.79 -18.45
N VAL A 288 4.90 4.52 -18.82
CA VAL A 288 5.79 3.81 -19.75
C VAL A 288 5.09 3.54 -21.08
N SER A 289 3.96 2.83 -21.05
CA SER A 289 3.21 2.41 -22.23
C SER A 289 1.77 2.11 -21.87
N THR A 290 0.85 2.18 -22.84
CA THR A 290 -0.51 1.65 -22.72
C THR A 290 -0.58 0.14 -22.97
N ASP A 291 0.44 -0.43 -23.60
CA ASP A 291 0.59 -1.87 -23.81
C ASP A 291 1.40 -2.49 -22.66
N MET A 292 0.75 -2.67 -21.52
CA MET A 292 1.31 -3.21 -20.28
C MET A 292 0.63 -4.52 -19.91
N PRO A 293 1.24 -5.37 -19.06
CA PRO A 293 0.56 -6.55 -18.50
C PRO A 293 -0.77 -6.19 -17.86
N GLY A 294 -1.72 -7.14 -17.80
CA GLY A 294 -3.01 -6.93 -17.16
C GLY A 294 -2.89 -6.68 -15.65
N GLY A 295 -3.61 -5.70 -15.11
CA GLY A 295 -3.66 -5.37 -13.69
C GLY A 295 -4.66 -6.23 -12.91
N VAL A 296 -4.67 -7.53 -13.18
CA VAL A 296 -5.65 -8.48 -12.64
C VAL A 296 -5.61 -8.58 -11.12
N ILE A 297 -6.81 -8.65 -10.49
CA ILE A 297 -7.00 -8.96 -9.08
C ILE A 297 -7.39 -10.42 -9.00
N ARG A 298 -6.76 -11.19 -8.09
CA ARG A 298 -6.96 -12.62 -8.00
C ARG A 298 -7.19 -13.07 -6.56
N GLY A 299 -8.14 -13.98 -6.38
CA GLY A 299 -8.41 -14.64 -5.12
C GLY A 299 -7.96 -16.09 -5.17
N TYR A 300 -7.18 -16.50 -4.20
CA TYR A 300 -6.66 -17.87 -4.05
C TYR A 300 -7.18 -18.51 -2.77
N ASP A 301 -7.38 -19.81 -2.79
CA ASP A 301 -7.65 -20.58 -1.58
C ASP A 301 -6.49 -20.42 -0.59
N VAL A 302 -6.78 -20.05 0.64
CA VAL A 302 -5.77 -19.72 1.66
C VAL A 302 -4.95 -20.94 2.11
N VAL A 303 -5.50 -22.16 1.95
CA VAL A 303 -4.85 -23.40 2.34
C VAL A 303 -4.11 -24.02 1.16
N THR A 304 -4.79 -24.17 0.02
CA THR A 304 -4.24 -24.91 -1.13
C THR A 304 -3.51 -24.03 -2.13
N GLY A 305 -3.71 -22.71 -2.11
CA GLY A 305 -3.16 -21.82 -3.13
C GLY A 305 -3.82 -21.95 -4.50
N GLN A 306 -4.92 -22.70 -4.63
CA GLN A 306 -5.65 -22.80 -5.89
C GLN A 306 -6.36 -21.50 -6.22
N LEU A 307 -6.32 -21.08 -7.48
CA LEU A 307 -7.06 -19.92 -7.97
C LEU A 307 -8.57 -20.17 -7.85
N ARG A 308 -9.27 -19.30 -7.14
CA ARG A 308 -10.73 -19.35 -6.99
C ARG A 308 -11.44 -18.45 -7.99
N TRP A 309 -10.89 -17.26 -8.21
CA TRP A 309 -11.43 -16.28 -9.13
C TRP A 309 -10.35 -15.28 -9.56
N ALA A 310 -10.60 -14.65 -10.68
CA ALA A 310 -9.84 -13.51 -11.17
C ALA A 310 -10.79 -12.41 -11.63
N PHE A 311 -10.39 -11.16 -11.45
CA PHE A 311 -11.05 -9.99 -11.99
C PHE A 311 -10.04 -9.24 -12.85
N ASP A 312 -10.26 -9.25 -14.17
CA ASP A 312 -9.42 -8.60 -15.16
C ASP A 312 -10.03 -7.27 -15.59
N PRO A 313 -9.57 -6.13 -15.06
CA PRO A 313 -10.17 -4.83 -15.33
C PRO A 313 -10.01 -4.36 -16.77
N GLY A 314 -9.13 -4.98 -17.54
CA GLY A 314 -8.94 -4.71 -18.96
C GLY A 314 -9.88 -5.49 -19.89
N ASN A 315 -10.59 -6.48 -19.37
CA ASN A 315 -11.45 -7.35 -20.15
C ASN A 315 -12.91 -6.85 -20.14
N ASN A 316 -13.58 -6.92 -21.29
CA ASN A 316 -15.02 -6.61 -21.40
C ASN A 316 -15.90 -7.54 -20.54
N ASN A 317 -15.41 -8.76 -20.30
CA ASN A 317 -15.94 -9.68 -19.30
C ASN A 317 -14.88 -9.90 -18.20
N PRO A 318 -14.83 -9.03 -17.19
CA PRO A 318 -13.72 -9.03 -16.23
C PRO A 318 -13.59 -10.31 -15.40
N ASN A 319 -14.66 -11.10 -15.29
CA ASN A 319 -14.67 -12.37 -14.55
C ASN A 319 -14.49 -13.59 -15.48
N ALA A 320 -14.06 -13.40 -16.72
CA ALA A 320 -13.82 -14.51 -17.63
C ALA A 320 -12.70 -15.41 -17.10
N VAL A 321 -12.96 -16.71 -17.13
CA VAL A 321 -11.93 -17.72 -16.82
C VAL A 321 -11.03 -17.88 -18.03
N LEU A 322 -9.73 -17.78 -17.82
CA LEU A 322 -8.75 -18.01 -18.90
C LEU A 322 -8.78 -19.47 -19.36
N ALA A 323 -8.84 -19.68 -20.65
CA ALA A 323 -8.57 -20.99 -21.24
C ALA A 323 -7.05 -21.28 -21.22
N ALA A 324 -6.70 -22.54 -21.42
CA ALA A 324 -5.30 -22.95 -21.44
C ALA A 324 -4.52 -22.20 -22.53
N GLY A 325 -3.47 -21.51 -22.16
CA GLY A 325 -2.62 -20.71 -23.05
C GLY A 325 -3.11 -19.27 -23.29
N GLU A 326 -4.26 -18.89 -22.74
CA GLU A 326 -4.72 -17.49 -22.78
C GLU A 326 -4.05 -16.64 -21.69
N HIS A 327 -4.12 -15.34 -21.88
CA HIS A 327 -3.55 -14.34 -20.98
C HIS A 327 -4.57 -13.27 -20.65
N TYR A 328 -4.43 -12.69 -19.46
CA TYR A 328 -5.18 -11.50 -19.06
C TYR A 328 -4.95 -10.35 -20.05
N VAL A 329 -5.97 -9.52 -20.20
CA VAL A 329 -5.94 -8.43 -21.18
C VAL A 329 -4.88 -7.41 -20.80
N ARG A 330 -4.02 -7.09 -21.75
CA ARG A 330 -3.00 -6.05 -21.57
C ARG A 330 -3.68 -4.70 -21.36
N SER A 331 -3.42 -4.08 -20.21
CA SER A 331 -4.11 -2.86 -19.81
C SER A 331 -3.33 -2.14 -18.70
N THR A 332 -3.70 -0.90 -18.40
CA THR A 332 -3.05 -0.11 -17.34
C THR A 332 -3.80 -0.06 -16.01
N PRO A 333 -5.14 -0.25 -15.92
CA PRO A 333 -5.82 -0.32 -14.64
C PRO A 333 -5.24 -1.41 -13.73
N ASN A 334 -5.03 -1.11 -12.46
CA ASN A 334 -4.45 -2.06 -11.50
C ASN A 334 -4.86 -1.73 -10.06
N SER A 335 -4.65 -2.68 -9.16
CA SER A 335 -4.90 -2.52 -7.72
C SER A 335 -3.64 -2.86 -6.94
N TRP A 336 -2.79 -1.86 -6.70
CA TRP A 336 -1.54 -2.05 -5.95
C TRP A 336 -1.62 -1.60 -4.49
N ALA A 337 -2.68 -0.89 -4.11
CA ALA A 337 -2.91 -0.48 -2.72
C ALA A 337 -3.37 -1.67 -1.86
N PRO A 338 -3.13 -1.64 -0.53
CA PRO A 338 -3.77 -2.58 0.38
C PRO A 338 -5.29 -2.51 0.27
N MET A 339 -5.92 -3.68 0.21
CA MET A 339 -7.38 -3.81 0.12
C MET A 339 -7.99 -4.00 1.50
N SER A 340 -9.28 -3.79 1.62
CA SER A 340 -10.07 -4.07 2.83
C SER A 340 -11.19 -5.04 2.51
N TYR A 341 -11.63 -5.77 3.52
CA TYR A 341 -12.68 -6.77 3.43
C TYR A 341 -13.73 -6.53 4.52
N ASP A 342 -14.99 -6.59 4.14
CA ASP A 342 -16.10 -6.54 5.08
C ASP A 342 -16.67 -7.95 5.31
N PRO A 343 -16.36 -8.60 6.44
CA PRO A 343 -16.83 -9.95 6.72
C PRO A 343 -18.36 -10.03 6.92
N SER A 344 -19.04 -8.91 7.11
CA SER A 344 -20.51 -8.90 7.21
C SER A 344 -21.19 -9.12 5.87
N MET A 345 -20.51 -8.82 4.78
CA MET A 345 -21.01 -8.90 3.41
C MET A 345 -20.43 -10.06 2.61
N ASN A 346 -19.22 -10.46 2.90
CA ASN A 346 -18.31 -11.38 2.18
C ASN A 346 -17.93 -10.90 0.78
#